data_daa8f29754fb6dd5af1d276fb58ba4b3
#
_entry.id   daa8f29754fb6dd5af1d276fb58ba4b3
#
_cell.length_a   1.000
_cell.length_b   1.000
_cell.length_c   1.000
_cell.angle_alpha   90.00
_cell.angle_beta   90.00
_cell.angle_gamma   90.00
#
_symmetry.space_group_name_H-M   'P 1'
#
loop_
_entity.id
_entity.type
_entity.pdbx_description
1 polymer ?
#
loop_
_entity_poly.entity_id
_entity_poly.type
_entity_poly.pdbx_seq_one_letter_code
_entity_poly.pdbx_strand_id
1 'polypeptide(L)'
;WDEAKKIVLDAYTGFNPRMGEIASRFFDENWIHAPVIQGKQGGAYASYGTKKSHPWIFTNYTGTANDVATLAHEMGHGLHMFLAGEKQTLFSMYTPLTTAETASVFGEMIVFQDLMKKESDKEVQLAMLTEKIDSTFATVFRQIAINRFEDAMHTARREEGELTTERLSELWMSTQKDMFQGSVTMRDEYKQWWSYIWHFLGAPGYVYAYAFGELLVLALYNLYEQTCDSFIP
;
A
#
# COMPACT_ATOMS: atom_id res chain seq x y z
N TRP A 1 -14.66 5.50 -13.35
CA TRP A 1 -13.26 5.79 -13.67
C TRP A 1 -12.97 7.29 -13.73
N ASP A 2 -13.75 8.07 -14.47
CA ASP A 2 -13.52 9.50 -14.63
C ASP A 2 -13.61 10.27 -13.31
N GLU A 3 -14.49 9.83 -12.42
CA GLU A 3 -14.61 10.39 -11.07
C GLU A 3 -13.34 10.04 -10.23
N ALA A 4 -12.87 8.80 -10.27
CA ALA A 4 -11.64 8.40 -9.61
C ALA A 4 -10.41 9.17 -10.12
N LYS A 5 -10.29 9.33 -11.45
CA LYS A 5 -9.28 10.19 -12.07
C LYS A 5 -9.34 11.60 -11.50
N LYS A 6 -10.55 12.18 -11.46
CA LYS A 6 -10.76 13.55 -10.96
C LYS A 6 -10.36 13.67 -9.48
N ILE A 7 -10.80 12.73 -8.62
CA ILE A 7 -10.48 12.72 -7.18
C ILE A 7 -8.96 12.72 -6.97
N VAL A 8 -8.25 11.79 -7.59
CA VAL A 8 -6.80 11.65 -7.43
C VAL A 8 -6.06 12.88 -7.96
N LEU A 9 -6.41 13.37 -9.14
CA LEU A 9 -5.75 14.53 -9.73
C LEU A 9 -6.02 15.82 -8.95
N ASP A 10 -7.23 16.05 -8.48
CA ASP A 10 -7.58 17.22 -7.66
C ASP A 10 -6.77 17.22 -6.36
N ALA A 11 -6.72 16.09 -5.67
CA ALA A 11 -5.99 15.95 -4.41
C ALA A 11 -4.48 16.17 -4.59
N TYR A 12 -3.89 15.55 -5.60
CA TYR A 12 -2.45 15.66 -5.88
C TYR A 12 -2.06 17.06 -6.35
N THR A 13 -2.89 17.68 -7.21
CA THR A 13 -2.67 19.06 -7.66
C THR A 13 -2.81 20.06 -6.51
N GLY A 14 -3.78 19.83 -5.64
CA GLY A 14 -4.01 20.67 -4.45
C GLY A 14 -2.87 20.57 -3.43
N PHE A 15 -2.23 19.41 -3.32
CA PHE A 15 -1.06 19.23 -2.47
C PHE A 15 0.21 19.86 -3.10
N ASN A 16 0.49 19.55 -4.35
CA ASN A 16 1.63 20.12 -5.09
C ASN A 16 1.34 20.10 -6.60
N PRO A 17 1.39 21.26 -7.30
CA PRO A 17 1.07 21.34 -8.73
C PRO A 17 1.91 20.38 -9.60
N ARG A 18 3.19 20.15 -9.27
CA ARG A 18 4.03 19.22 -10.01
C ARG A 18 3.60 17.76 -9.84
N MET A 19 3.10 17.38 -8.66
CA MET A 19 2.52 16.05 -8.46
C MET A 19 1.31 15.85 -9.37
N GLY A 20 0.41 16.83 -9.43
CA GLY A 20 -0.74 16.81 -10.33
C GLY A 20 -0.33 16.73 -11.80
N GLU A 21 0.66 17.50 -12.23
CA GLU A 21 1.20 17.46 -13.59
C GLU A 21 1.74 16.07 -13.98
N ILE A 22 2.54 15.46 -13.11
CA ILE A 22 3.07 14.11 -13.36
C ILE A 22 1.95 13.09 -13.35
N ALA A 23 1.03 13.14 -12.36
CA ALA A 23 -0.09 12.22 -12.24
C ALA A 23 -1.03 12.29 -13.46
N SER A 24 -1.28 13.48 -14.03
CA SER A 24 -2.13 13.62 -15.22
C SER A 24 -1.58 12.82 -16.41
N ARG A 25 -0.27 12.75 -16.57
CA ARG A 25 0.37 11.99 -17.64
C ARG A 25 0.06 10.50 -17.60
N PHE A 26 -0.06 9.91 -16.40
CA PHE A 26 -0.43 8.50 -16.26
C PHE A 26 -1.78 8.20 -16.88
N PHE A 27 -2.71 9.14 -16.79
CA PHE A 27 -4.04 9.01 -17.41
C PHE A 27 -4.02 9.38 -18.90
N ASP A 28 -3.43 10.49 -19.24
CA ASP A 28 -3.49 11.08 -20.59
C ASP A 28 -2.62 10.31 -21.59
N GLU A 29 -1.51 9.73 -21.13
CA GLU A 29 -0.59 8.92 -21.94
C GLU A 29 -0.85 7.40 -21.80
N ASN A 30 -1.93 6.99 -21.10
CA ASN A 30 -2.37 5.59 -20.92
C ASN A 30 -1.33 4.69 -20.22
N TRP A 31 -0.71 5.17 -19.13
CA TRP A 31 0.25 4.39 -18.35
C TRP A 31 -0.42 3.50 -17.29
N ILE A 32 -1.75 3.46 -17.24
CA ILE A 32 -2.53 2.70 -16.26
C ILE A 32 -3.35 1.63 -16.97
N HIS A 33 -3.17 0.38 -16.59
CA HIS A 33 -4.00 -0.72 -17.04
C HIS A 33 -5.03 -1.07 -15.95
N ALA A 34 -6.23 -0.47 -16.03
CA ALA A 34 -7.27 -0.56 -15.02
C ALA A 34 -8.37 -1.62 -15.26
N PRO A 35 -8.73 -2.02 -16.53
CA PRO A 35 -9.89 -2.86 -16.76
C PRO A 35 -9.78 -4.24 -16.10
N VAL A 36 -10.90 -4.74 -15.57
CA VAL A 36 -11.05 -6.14 -15.16
C VAL A 36 -11.37 -6.98 -16.38
N ILE A 37 -10.49 -7.91 -16.72
CA ILE A 37 -10.65 -8.80 -17.86
C ILE A 37 -10.38 -10.26 -17.49
N GLN A 38 -10.98 -11.20 -18.21
CA GLN A 38 -10.79 -12.61 -17.95
C GLN A 38 -9.31 -13.02 -18.08
N GLY A 39 -8.80 -13.77 -17.09
CA GLY A 39 -7.41 -14.22 -17.05
C GLY A 39 -6.40 -13.20 -16.54
N LYS A 40 -6.83 -11.98 -16.23
CA LYS A 40 -5.96 -10.97 -15.60
C LYS A 40 -5.70 -11.34 -14.14
N GLN A 41 -4.44 -11.19 -13.71
CA GLN A 41 -4.05 -11.39 -12.31
C GLN A 41 -4.78 -10.39 -11.40
N GLY A 42 -5.17 -10.84 -10.20
CA GLY A 42 -5.72 -9.97 -9.17
C GLY A 42 -4.67 -9.08 -8.52
N GLY A 43 -5.13 -8.10 -7.75
CA GLY A 43 -4.28 -7.12 -7.06
C GLY A 43 -3.95 -5.90 -7.91
N ALA A 44 -3.01 -5.10 -7.41
CA ALA A 44 -2.48 -3.91 -8.06
C ALA A 44 -0.97 -3.82 -7.81
N TYR A 45 -0.26 -3.13 -8.68
CA TYR A 45 1.15 -2.78 -8.49
C TYR A 45 1.57 -1.67 -9.46
N ALA A 46 2.59 -0.91 -9.06
CA ALA A 46 3.34 -0.06 -9.96
C ALA A 46 4.66 -0.75 -10.36
N SER A 47 5.09 -0.56 -11.58
CA SER A 47 6.30 -1.17 -12.13
C SER A 47 7.23 -0.11 -12.70
N TYR A 48 8.51 -0.28 -12.42
CA TYR A 48 9.54 0.56 -13.03
C TYR A 48 9.63 0.30 -14.53
N GLY A 49 9.81 1.38 -15.27
CA GLY A 49 10.37 1.31 -16.60
C GLY A 49 11.90 1.39 -16.58
N THR A 50 12.44 2.08 -17.58
CA THR A 50 13.85 2.48 -17.62
C THR A 50 13.93 4.00 -17.53
N LYS A 51 15.13 4.58 -17.46
CA LYS A 51 15.28 6.06 -17.53
C LYS A 51 14.71 6.69 -18.83
N LYS A 52 14.48 5.87 -19.87
CA LYS A 52 13.94 6.30 -21.18
C LYS A 52 12.47 5.95 -21.36
N SER A 53 11.90 5.20 -20.43
CA SER A 53 10.48 4.86 -20.38
C SER A 53 9.89 5.33 -19.06
N HIS A 54 8.57 5.35 -18.98
CA HIS A 54 7.83 5.76 -17.80
C HIS A 54 7.50 4.56 -16.90
N PRO A 55 7.11 4.78 -15.64
CA PRO A 55 6.48 3.75 -14.82
C PRO A 55 5.12 3.34 -15.39
N TRP A 56 4.67 2.14 -15.00
CA TRP A 56 3.36 1.58 -15.35
C TRP A 56 2.59 1.26 -14.09
N ILE A 57 1.27 1.48 -14.13
CA ILE A 57 0.35 1.07 -13.07
C ILE A 57 -0.56 -0.03 -13.60
N PHE A 58 -0.65 -1.12 -12.84
CA PHE A 58 -1.58 -2.21 -13.04
C PHE A 58 -2.55 -2.24 -11.88
N THR A 59 -3.86 -2.24 -12.17
CA THR A 59 -4.91 -2.34 -11.16
C THR A 59 -6.14 -3.05 -11.74
N ASN A 60 -7.05 -3.48 -10.89
CA ASN A 60 -8.34 -4.05 -11.25
C ASN A 60 -9.44 -3.14 -10.70
N TYR A 61 -9.86 -2.14 -11.49
CA TYR A 61 -10.81 -1.13 -11.06
C TYR A 61 -12.26 -1.58 -11.26
N THR A 62 -13.04 -1.67 -10.19
CA THR A 62 -14.46 -2.09 -10.17
C THR A 62 -15.43 -0.97 -9.83
N GLY A 63 -14.93 0.19 -9.38
CA GLY A 63 -15.72 1.38 -9.07
C GLY A 63 -16.05 1.58 -7.59
N THR A 64 -15.33 0.91 -6.70
CA THR A 64 -15.49 1.07 -5.26
C THR A 64 -14.59 2.18 -4.69
N ALA A 65 -14.90 2.66 -3.48
CA ALA A 65 -14.04 3.60 -2.75
C ALA A 65 -12.63 3.02 -2.50
N ASN A 66 -12.56 1.73 -2.19
CA ASN A 66 -11.29 1.03 -2.03
C ASN A 66 -10.45 1.01 -3.32
N ASP A 67 -11.08 0.95 -4.49
CA ASP A 67 -10.34 1.03 -5.76
C ASP A 67 -9.74 2.42 -5.99
N VAL A 68 -10.39 3.48 -5.49
CA VAL A 68 -9.84 4.85 -5.53
C VAL A 68 -8.62 4.96 -4.60
N ALA A 69 -8.69 4.40 -3.41
CA ALA A 69 -7.55 4.33 -2.48
C ALA A 69 -6.39 3.53 -3.09
N THR A 70 -6.68 2.37 -3.69
CA THR A 70 -5.69 1.55 -4.42
C THR A 70 -5.06 2.32 -5.57
N LEU A 71 -5.85 3.05 -6.36
CA LEU A 71 -5.33 3.89 -7.44
C LEU A 71 -4.40 4.99 -6.93
N ALA A 72 -4.76 5.63 -5.81
CA ALA A 72 -3.91 6.62 -5.15
C ALA A 72 -2.60 6.00 -4.63
N HIS A 73 -2.66 4.79 -4.06
CA HIS A 73 -1.50 4.03 -3.63
C HIS A 73 -0.53 3.78 -4.79
N GLU A 74 -1.01 3.16 -5.86
CA GLU A 74 -0.18 2.85 -7.02
C GLU A 74 0.33 4.11 -7.73
N MET A 75 -0.46 5.19 -7.72
CA MET A 75 -0.03 6.48 -8.24
C MET A 75 1.10 7.08 -7.38
N GLY A 76 1.06 6.92 -6.05
CA GLY A 76 2.14 7.31 -5.15
C GLY A 76 3.46 6.62 -5.51
N HIS A 77 3.42 5.30 -5.73
CA HIS A 77 4.57 4.56 -6.28
C HIS A 77 4.99 5.11 -7.65
N GLY A 78 4.03 5.29 -8.56
CA GLY A 78 4.29 5.76 -9.92
C GLY A 78 5.00 7.12 -9.95
N LEU A 79 4.52 8.09 -9.15
CA LEU A 79 5.17 9.40 -9.01
C LEU A 79 6.58 9.27 -8.46
N HIS A 80 6.75 8.48 -7.41
CA HIS A 80 8.07 8.26 -6.81
C HIS A 80 9.05 7.64 -7.81
N MET A 81 8.62 6.61 -8.55
CA MET A 81 9.42 5.98 -9.60
C MET A 81 9.77 6.97 -10.72
N PHE A 82 8.82 7.81 -11.13
CA PHE A 82 9.04 8.83 -12.15
C PHE A 82 10.12 9.84 -11.71
N LEU A 83 9.99 10.39 -10.49
CA LEU A 83 10.94 11.35 -9.93
C LEU A 83 12.32 10.72 -9.66
N ALA A 84 12.36 9.48 -9.20
CA ALA A 84 13.60 8.73 -9.05
C ALA A 84 14.31 8.53 -10.40
N GLY A 85 13.55 8.20 -11.45
CA GLY A 85 14.06 8.08 -12.82
C GLY A 85 14.71 9.37 -13.34
N GLU A 86 14.18 10.54 -12.98
CA GLU A 86 14.78 11.83 -13.32
C GLU A 86 16.12 12.10 -12.60
N LYS A 87 16.24 11.69 -11.34
CA LYS A 87 17.33 12.08 -10.45
C LYS A 87 18.42 11.03 -10.28
N GLN A 88 18.07 9.75 -10.41
CA GLN A 88 18.96 8.63 -10.07
C GLN A 88 19.55 7.95 -11.32
N THR A 89 20.60 7.15 -11.10
CA THR A 89 21.10 6.22 -12.14
C THR A 89 20.15 5.04 -12.32
N LEU A 90 20.32 4.24 -13.37
CA LEU A 90 19.49 3.06 -13.61
C LEU A 90 19.52 2.08 -12.42
N PHE A 91 20.67 1.89 -11.79
CA PHE A 91 20.80 0.98 -10.64
C PHE A 91 20.33 1.57 -9.31
N SER A 92 20.24 2.90 -9.22
CA SER A 92 19.85 3.61 -7.99
C SER A 92 18.39 4.10 -8.02
N MET A 93 17.68 3.96 -9.14
CA MET A 93 16.28 4.37 -9.24
C MET A 93 15.32 3.39 -8.53
N TYR A 94 15.76 2.15 -8.30
CA TYR A 94 15.02 1.17 -7.52
C TYR A 94 15.21 1.47 -6.04
N THR A 95 14.17 1.92 -5.39
CA THR A 95 14.22 2.38 -4.00
C THR A 95 14.03 1.22 -3.01
N PRO A 96 14.54 1.33 -1.76
CA PRO A 96 14.22 0.37 -0.72
C PRO A 96 12.70 0.27 -0.48
N LEU A 97 12.25 -0.90 -0.08
CA LEU A 97 10.82 -1.20 0.12
C LEU A 97 10.14 -0.22 1.08
N THR A 98 10.81 0.16 2.16
CA THR A 98 10.30 1.13 3.13
C THR A 98 10.05 2.50 2.51
N THR A 99 10.95 2.99 1.66
CA THR A 99 10.80 4.27 0.95
C THR A 99 9.71 4.18 -0.11
N ALA A 100 9.61 3.04 -0.79
CA ALA A 100 8.58 2.80 -1.80
C ALA A 100 7.18 2.84 -1.17
N GLU A 101 6.96 2.10 -0.07
CA GLU A 101 5.66 2.08 0.63
C GLU A 101 5.36 3.41 1.34
N THR A 102 6.37 4.16 1.77
CA THR A 102 6.13 5.52 2.27
C THR A 102 5.53 6.41 1.19
N ALA A 103 6.00 6.33 -0.05
CA ALA A 103 5.48 7.14 -1.15
C ALA A 103 4.04 6.74 -1.53
N SER A 104 3.72 5.45 -1.57
CA SER A 104 2.37 4.97 -1.88
C SER A 104 1.34 5.34 -0.81
N VAL A 105 1.66 5.08 0.45
CA VAL A 105 0.78 5.41 1.59
C VAL A 105 0.61 6.93 1.74
N PHE A 106 1.65 7.71 1.42
CA PHE A 106 1.54 9.17 1.39
C PHE A 106 0.56 9.65 0.30
N GLY A 107 0.58 9.01 -0.87
CA GLY A 107 -0.39 9.25 -1.93
C GLY A 107 -1.84 8.99 -1.50
N GLU A 108 -2.08 7.85 -0.82
CA GLU A 108 -3.39 7.56 -0.22
C GLU A 108 -3.80 8.62 0.81
N MET A 109 -2.88 9.02 1.69
CA MET A 109 -3.15 10.00 2.75
C MET A 109 -3.59 11.35 2.17
N ILE A 110 -2.92 11.82 1.11
CA ILE A 110 -3.29 13.08 0.43
C ILE A 110 -4.74 13.00 -0.08
N VAL A 111 -5.11 11.91 -0.75
CA VAL A 111 -6.46 11.72 -1.29
C VAL A 111 -7.49 11.59 -0.17
N PHE A 112 -7.21 10.80 0.86
CA PHE A 112 -8.08 10.65 2.01
C PHE A 112 -8.37 11.98 2.70
N GLN A 113 -7.36 12.78 2.94
CA GLN A 113 -7.50 14.08 3.60
C GLN A 113 -8.24 15.11 2.73
N ASP A 114 -8.02 15.10 1.42
CA ASP A 114 -8.76 15.94 0.50
C ASP A 114 -10.24 15.59 0.48
N LEU A 115 -10.58 14.30 0.42
CA LEU A 115 -11.95 13.82 0.51
C LEU A 115 -12.61 14.18 1.84
N MET A 116 -11.92 13.97 2.96
CA MET A 116 -12.41 14.34 4.31
C MET A 116 -12.71 15.83 4.44
N LYS A 117 -11.90 16.70 3.83
CA LYS A 117 -12.13 18.15 3.84
C LYS A 117 -13.32 18.57 2.99
N LYS A 118 -13.62 17.85 1.93
CA LYS A 118 -14.72 18.13 0.99
C LYS A 118 -16.07 17.56 1.44
N GLU A 119 -16.04 16.49 2.24
CA GLU A 119 -17.26 15.85 2.73
C GLU A 119 -17.90 16.68 3.86
N SER A 120 -19.17 16.95 3.72
CA SER A 120 -19.96 17.74 4.71
C SER A 120 -20.83 16.86 5.61
N ASP A 121 -21.18 15.66 5.17
CA ASP A 121 -21.99 14.72 5.93
C ASP A 121 -21.15 14.03 7.02
N LYS A 122 -21.58 14.22 8.27
CA LYS A 122 -20.88 13.68 9.43
C LYS A 122 -20.92 12.14 9.53
N GLU A 123 -21.99 11.52 9.04
CA GLU A 123 -22.09 10.06 9.02
C GLU A 123 -21.15 9.48 7.97
N VAL A 124 -21.03 10.11 6.82
CA VAL A 124 -20.06 9.72 5.78
C VAL A 124 -18.62 9.94 6.27
N GLN A 125 -18.32 11.09 6.90
CA GLN A 125 -17.00 11.32 7.49
C GLN A 125 -16.66 10.27 8.54
N LEU A 126 -17.61 9.87 9.40
CA LEU A 126 -17.38 8.83 10.41
C LEU A 126 -17.11 7.47 9.75
N ALA A 127 -17.87 7.12 8.71
CA ALA A 127 -17.64 5.88 7.96
C ALA A 127 -16.24 5.86 7.32
N MET A 128 -15.82 6.96 6.67
CA MET A 128 -14.48 7.10 6.09
C MET A 128 -13.37 6.96 7.14
N LEU A 129 -13.54 7.59 8.31
CA LEU A 129 -12.57 7.48 9.41
C LEU A 129 -12.49 6.05 9.95
N THR A 130 -13.62 5.38 10.10
CA THR A 130 -13.67 3.99 10.56
C THR A 130 -12.95 3.07 9.59
N GLU A 131 -13.22 3.21 8.29
CA GLU A 131 -12.52 2.45 7.25
C GLU A 131 -11.01 2.72 7.24
N LYS A 132 -10.58 3.98 7.40
CA LYS A 132 -9.15 4.33 7.49
C LYS A 132 -8.50 3.74 8.75
N ILE A 133 -9.17 3.71 9.88
CA ILE A 133 -8.67 3.08 11.11
C ILE A 133 -8.52 1.57 10.89
N ASP A 134 -9.52 0.90 10.33
CA ASP A 134 -9.47 -0.54 10.03
C ASP A 134 -8.31 -0.87 9.07
N SER A 135 -8.14 -0.05 8.03
CA SER A 135 -7.02 -0.15 7.09
C SER A 135 -5.67 0.00 7.79
N THR A 136 -5.53 1.00 8.68
CA THR A 136 -4.30 1.22 9.46
C THR A 136 -4.00 0.04 10.39
N PHE A 137 -5.03 -0.53 11.05
CA PHE A 137 -4.85 -1.77 11.82
C PHE A 137 -4.36 -2.93 10.96
N ALA A 138 -4.93 -3.10 9.78
CA ALA A 138 -4.48 -4.14 8.85
C ALA A 138 -3.05 -3.89 8.37
N THR A 139 -2.72 -2.66 8.01
CA THR A 139 -1.41 -2.28 7.48
C THR A 139 -0.29 -2.35 8.54
N VAL A 140 -0.59 -2.02 9.79
CA VAL A 140 0.40 -2.07 10.87
C VAL A 140 0.39 -3.44 11.55
N PHE A 141 -0.69 -3.78 12.27
CA PHE A 141 -0.69 -4.95 13.15
C PHE A 141 -0.73 -6.27 12.38
N ARG A 142 -1.60 -6.40 11.39
CA ARG A 142 -1.70 -7.61 10.58
C ARG A 142 -0.40 -7.86 9.80
N GLN A 143 0.19 -6.84 9.18
CA GLN A 143 1.43 -7.00 8.42
C GLN A 143 2.62 -7.36 9.33
N ILE A 144 2.69 -6.82 10.54
CA ILE A 144 3.70 -7.24 11.52
C ILE A 144 3.48 -8.68 11.99
N ALA A 145 2.23 -9.11 12.20
CA ALA A 145 1.96 -10.52 12.54
C ALA A 145 2.38 -11.46 11.38
N ILE A 146 2.15 -11.07 10.13
CA ILE A 146 2.60 -11.80 8.93
C ILE A 146 4.13 -11.82 8.85
N ASN A 147 4.81 -10.71 9.11
CA ASN A 147 6.28 -10.64 9.14
C ASN A 147 6.87 -11.56 10.23
N ARG A 148 6.28 -11.55 11.42
CA ARG A 148 6.70 -12.45 12.51
C ARG A 148 6.51 -13.92 12.18
N PHE A 149 5.42 -14.26 11.49
CA PHE A 149 5.23 -15.61 10.97
C PHE A 149 6.30 -15.99 9.94
N GLU A 150 6.60 -15.10 9.01
CA GLU A 150 7.62 -15.34 7.98
C GLU A 150 9.00 -15.58 8.62
N ASP A 151 9.39 -14.77 9.60
CA ASP A 151 10.64 -14.96 10.35
C ASP A 151 10.65 -16.29 11.12
N ALA A 152 9.56 -16.62 11.82
CA ALA A 152 9.42 -17.88 12.54
C ALA A 152 9.49 -19.09 11.58
N MET A 153 8.85 -19.03 10.44
CA MET A 153 8.87 -20.06 9.40
C MET A 153 10.29 -20.26 8.86
N HIS A 154 10.99 -19.19 8.51
CA HIS A 154 12.36 -19.29 8.00
C HIS A 154 13.34 -19.78 9.06
N THR A 155 13.15 -19.37 10.32
CA THR A 155 13.98 -19.84 11.44
C THR A 155 13.75 -21.33 11.69
N ALA A 156 12.51 -21.76 11.83
CA ALA A 156 12.17 -23.17 12.01
C ALA A 156 12.69 -24.02 10.82
N ARG A 157 12.58 -23.52 9.58
CA ARG A 157 13.10 -24.22 8.39
C ARG A 157 14.61 -24.46 8.46
N ARG A 158 15.38 -23.52 9.01
CA ARG A 158 16.84 -23.66 9.17
C ARG A 158 17.20 -24.62 10.30
N GLU A 159 16.43 -24.63 11.38
CA GLU A 159 16.72 -25.40 12.58
C GLU A 159 16.16 -26.84 12.55
N GLU A 160 14.95 -27.00 12.02
CA GLU A 160 14.19 -28.26 12.06
C GLU A 160 14.27 -29.02 10.71
N GLY A 161 14.70 -28.38 9.63
CA GLY A 161 14.67 -28.94 8.28
C GLY A 161 13.35 -28.69 7.55
N GLU A 162 12.83 -29.65 6.80
CA GLU A 162 11.56 -29.52 6.08
C GLU A 162 10.38 -29.45 7.06
N LEU A 163 9.54 -28.42 6.91
CA LEU A 163 8.41 -28.19 7.79
C LEU A 163 7.14 -28.83 7.21
N THR A 164 6.36 -29.48 8.08
CA THR A 164 5.02 -29.95 7.72
C THR A 164 3.99 -28.81 7.68
N THR A 165 2.86 -29.05 7.02
CA THR A 165 1.73 -28.10 7.00
C THR A 165 1.21 -27.82 8.42
N GLU A 166 1.23 -28.83 9.31
CA GLU A 166 0.84 -28.69 10.70
C GLU A 166 1.78 -27.75 11.44
N ARG A 167 3.10 -27.89 11.24
CA ARG A 167 4.11 -27.01 11.86
C ARG A 167 3.98 -25.57 11.40
N LEU A 168 3.79 -25.34 10.10
CA LEU A 168 3.51 -24.00 9.55
C LEU A 168 2.22 -23.41 10.14
N SER A 169 1.17 -24.22 10.28
CA SER A 169 -0.10 -23.79 10.86
C SER A 169 0.02 -23.42 12.35
N GLU A 170 0.84 -24.13 13.12
CA GLU A 170 1.15 -23.77 14.50
C GLU A 170 1.84 -22.43 14.62
N LEU A 171 2.87 -22.20 13.81
CA LEU A 171 3.61 -20.93 13.77
C LEU A 171 2.68 -19.77 13.37
N TRP A 172 1.84 -19.99 12.36
CA TRP A 172 0.84 -19.01 11.95
C TRP A 172 -0.11 -18.66 13.08
N MET A 173 -0.75 -19.67 13.66
CA MET A 173 -1.73 -19.46 14.74
C MET A 173 -1.12 -18.77 15.96
N SER A 174 0.16 -19.02 16.26
CA SER A 174 0.86 -18.35 17.37
C SER A 174 0.92 -16.83 17.13
N THR A 175 1.38 -16.39 15.95
CA THR A 175 1.51 -14.96 15.64
C THR A 175 0.16 -14.25 15.52
N GLN A 176 -0.88 -14.96 15.04
CA GLN A 176 -2.22 -14.40 14.97
C GLN A 176 -2.87 -14.27 16.38
N LYS A 177 -2.67 -15.24 17.25
CA LYS A 177 -3.12 -15.14 18.65
C LYS A 177 -2.44 -13.99 19.39
N ASP A 178 -1.15 -13.78 19.14
CA ASP A 178 -0.41 -12.64 19.69
C ASP A 178 -0.98 -11.29 19.20
N MET A 179 -1.37 -11.20 17.93
CA MET A 179 -1.97 -9.99 17.37
C MET A 179 -3.36 -9.71 17.95
N PHE A 180 -4.22 -10.73 18.00
CA PHE A 180 -5.62 -10.55 18.41
C PHE A 180 -5.82 -10.52 19.94
N GLN A 181 -4.86 -11.00 20.74
CA GLN A 181 -4.91 -10.95 22.21
C GLN A 181 -6.25 -11.45 22.80
N GLY A 182 -6.88 -12.43 22.17
CA GLY A 182 -8.15 -13.00 22.61
C GLY A 182 -9.41 -12.18 22.27
N SER A 183 -9.27 -11.09 21.53
CA SER A 183 -10.40 -10.24 21.10
C SER A 183 -11.35 -10.94 20.12
N VAL A 184 -10.88 -12.00 19.44
CA VAL A 184 -11.66 -12.78 18.49
C VAL A 184 -11.55 -14.28 18.77
N THR A 185 -12.57 -15.04 18.39
CA THR A 185 -12.54 -16.50 18.43
C THR A 185 -11.81 -17.04 17.21
N MET A 186 -10.62 -17.59 17.42
CA MET A 186 -9.82 -18.21 16.38
C MET A 186 -10.36 -19.62 16.05
N ARG A 187 -10.85 -19.82 14.84
CA ARG A 187 -11.34 -21.12 14.36
C ARG A 187 -10.23 -21.92 13.71
N ASP A 188 -10.39 -23.25 13.70
CA ASP A 188 -9.40 -24.17 13.12
C ASP A 188 -9.16 -23.94 11.62
N GLU A 189 -10.17 -23.52 10.88
CA GLU A 189 -10.05 -23.23 9.44
C GLU A 189 -9.07 -22.09 9.16
N TYR A 190 -8.85 -21.20 10.10
CA TYR A 190 -7.92 -20.08 9.96
C TYR A 190 -6.45 -20.51 9.97
N LYS A 191 -6.14 -21.70 10.48
CA LYS A 191 -4.76 -22.19 10.64
C LYS A 191 -3.98 -22.32 9.32
N GLN A 192 -4.66 -22.45 8.18
CA GLN A 192 -4.03 -22.60 6.87
C GLN A 192 -4.00 -21.30 6.05
N TRP A 193 -4.46 -20.18 6.59
CA TRP A 193 -4.54 -18.91 5.86
C TRP A 193 -3.18 -18.32 5.47
N TRP A 194 -2.08 -18.76 6.06
CA TRP A 194 -0.75 -18.42 5.59
C TRP A 194 -0.53 -18.78 4.11
N SER A 195 -1.20 -19.82 3.60
CA SER A 195 -0.99 -20.37 2.26
C SER A 195 -1.47 -19.47 1.12
N TYR A 196 -2.39 -18.50 1.37
CA TYR A 196 -2.84 -17.58 0.33
C TYR A 196 -1.95 -16.31 0.20
N ILE A 197 -1.02 -16.12 1.13
CA ILE A 197 -0.19 -14.91 1.16
C ILE A 197 0.95 -15.06 0.16
N TRP A 198 0.78 -14.41 -0.98
CA TRP A 198 1.72 -14.48 -2.09
C TRP A 198 3.12 -13.98 -1.72
N HIS A 199 3.24 -13.02 -0.79
CA HIS A 199 4.51 -12.41 -0.40
C HIS A 199 5.56 -13.43 0.05
N PHE A 200 5.18 -14.49 0.73
CA PHE A 200 6.13 -15.52 1.18
C PHE A 200 6.85 -16.24 0.03
N LEU A 201 6.26 -16.25 -1.17
CA LEU A 201 6.83 -16.90 -2.36
C LEU A 201 7.40 -15.90 -3.35
N GLY A 202 6.69 -14.80 -3.60
CA GLY A 202 7.02 -13.86 -4.65
C GLY A 202 7.85 -12.66 -4.21
N ALA A 203 7.79 -12.30 -2.92
CA ALA A 203 8.51 -11.17 -2.34
C ALA A 203 8.84 -11.42 -0.86
N PRO A 204 9.68 -12.42 -0.55
CA PRO A 204 10.01 -12.75 0.84
C PRO A 204 10.70 -11.58 1.55
N GLY A 205 10.34 -11.38 2.83
CA GLY A 205 10.88 -10.29 3.64
C GLY A 205 10.32 -8.90 3.29
N TYR A 206 9.17 -8.82 2.60
CA TYR A 206 8.61 -7.56 2.13
C TYR A 206 7.71 -6.84 3.15
N VAL A 207 6.85 -7.60 3.82
CA VAL A 207 5.62 -7.06 4.44
C VAL A 207 5.82 -6.09 5.61
N TYR A 208 6.99 -6.06 6.24
CA TYR A 208 7.32 -5.07 7.28
C TYR A 208 7.31 -3.63 6.74
N ALA A 209 7.57 -3.46 5.43
CA ALA A 209 7.64 -2.16 4.78
C ALA A 209 6.30 -1.41 4.83
N TYR A 210 5.19 -2.12 4.83
CA TYR A 210 3.86 -1.53 4.95
C TYR A 210 3.67 -0.80 6.28
N ALA A 211 3.98 -1.48 7.40
CA ALA A 211 3.87 -0.88 8.73
C ALA A 211 4.83 0.30 8.89
N PHE A 212 6.06 0.19 8.37
CA PHE A 212 7.01 1.29 8.38
C PHE A 212 6.48 2.50 7.60
N GLY A 213 5.98 2.28 6.39
CA GLY A 213 5.42 3.33 5.53
C GLY A 213 4.24 4.04 6.19
N GLU A 214 3.26 3.30 6.72
CA GLU A 214 2.08 3.87 7.38
C GLU A 214 2.47 4.73 8.58
N LEU A 215 3.31 4.22 9.48
CA LEU A 215 3.73 4.97 10.69
C LEU A 215 4.54 6.22 10.34
N LEU A 216 5.41 6.15 9.35
CA LEU A 216 6.19 7.29 8.89
C LEU A 216 5.29 8.33 8.22
N VAL A 217 4.33 7.91 7.39
CA VAL A 217 3.39 8.83 6.72
C VAL A 217 2.50 9.55 7.71
N LEU A 218 1.98 8.86 8.73
CA LEU A 218 1.21 9.50 9.81
C LEU A 218 2.04 10.61 10.48
N ALA A 219 3.31 10.34 10.77
CA ALA A 219 4.21 11.32 11.38
C ALA A 219 4.53 12.49 10.44
N LEU A 220 4.84 12.22 9.16
CA LEU A 220 5.15 13.23 8.16
C LEU A 220 3.93 14.10 7.83
N TYR A 221 2.75 13.51 7.70
CA TYR A 221 1.54 14.27 7.41
C TYR A 221 1.16 15.19 8.58
N ASN A 222 1.26 14.71 9.82
CA ASN A 222 1.09 15.55 11.01
C ASN A 222 2.09 16.72 11.04
N LEU A 223 3.34 16.47 10.68
CA LEU A 223 4.36 17.53 10.58
C LEU A 223 4.01 18.55 9.48
N TYR A 224 3.56 18.08 8.32
CA TYR A 224 3.06 18.93 7.23
C TYR A 224 1.93 19.84 7.69
N GLU A 225 0.92 19.33 8.40
CA GLU A 225 -0.19 20.13 8.91
C GLU A 225 0.25 21.21 9.93
N GLN A 226 1.31 20.93 10.69
CA GLN A 226 1.84 21.89 11.67
C GLN A 226 2.75 22.96 11.05
N THR A 227 3.46 22.66 9.97
CA THR A 227 4.51 23.52 9.41
C THR A 227 4.14 24.17 8.07
N CYS A 228 3.07 23.67 7.41
CA CYS A 228 2.50 24.14 6.13
C CYS A 228 3.54 24.63 5.10
N ASP A 229 3.89 25.92 5.15
CA ASP A 229 4.70 26.62 4.13
C ASP A 229 6.20 26.22 4.10
N SER A 230 6.69 25.53 5.12
CA SER A 230 8.11 25.14 5.21
C SER A 230 8.38 23.68 4.90
N PHE A 231 7.33 22.87 4.74
CA PHE A 231 7.46 21.42 4.49
C PHE A 231 7.70 21.08 3.01
N ILE A 232 7.13 21.87 2.12
CA ILE A 232 7.28 21.70 0.66
C ILE A 232 8.25 22.75 0.14
N PRO A 233 9.46 22.37 -0.32
CA PRO A 233 10.44 23.31 -0.85
C PRO A 233 10.04 23.88 -2.21
#